data_eefece24da336972f628963c28e81980
#
_entry.id   eefece24da336972f628963c28e81980
#
_cell.length_a   1.000
_cell.length_b   1.000
_cell.length_c   1.000
_cell.angle_alpha   90.00
_cell.angle_beta   90.00
_cell.angle_gamma   90.00
#
_symmetry.space_group_name_H-M   'P 1'
#
loop_
_entity.id
_entity.type
_entity.pdbx_description
1 polymer ?
#
loop_
_entity_poly.entity_id
_entity_poly.type
_entity_poly.pdbx_seq_one_letter_code
_entity_poly.pdbx_strand_id
1 'polypeptide(L)'
;MAAEFALPRTAAWVWHGEPRSIFGLDAVFVRCASGTSGTASSGFSYADNFRAWMLARGPAVIPWSWFGPPHSADGVDSAEALASIAPGQQVYVVEVGPGTPADQVAAFAARLRQREPIAAIGFSTWPTRAEAEQAGVPWDACVDAFDFGLPQVCTPAQRQLLVRDDSPVVVDMAGKPIHVAVFPDADPNWAESARVGIDDHAGASAFSVEQSSFATWRRQLGALGEGRPELPPPPAPPPDPEPVLRPPVAAPQETLTPVHFDEPGELALLANRILAVIQARLDNGGRLTDDELVTEIEDVLRDNR
;
A
#
# COMPACT_ATOMS: atom_id res chain seq x y z
N MET A 1 9.58 -0.57 28.55
CA MET A 1 8.53 0.34 28.06
C MET A 1 8.42 0.05 26.58
N ALA A 2 7.30 -0.52 26.12
CA ALA A 2 7.03 -0.64 24.70
C ALA A 2 6.98 0.80 24.15
N ALA A 3 7.71 1.08 23.09
CA ALA A 3 7.58 2.35 22.40
C ALA A 3 6.12 2.45 21.94
N GLU A 4 5.45 3.52 22.33
CA GLU A 4 4.09 3.80 21.87
C GLU A 4 4.21 4.17 20.38
N PHE A 5 3.93 3.20 19.52
CA PHE A 5 3.91 3.45 18.07
C PHE A 5 2.56 4.05 17.71
N ALA A 6 2.56 5.07 16.89
CA ALA A 6 1.35 5.67 16.37
C ALA A 6 1.05 5.10 14.98
N LEU A 7 -0.08 4.41 14.84
CA LEU A 7 -0.59 4.06 13.52
C LEU A 7 -1.07 5.32 12.79
N PRO A 8 -0.93 5.37 11.46
CA PRO A 8 -1.46 6.49 10.68
C PRO A 8 -2.99 6.53 10.80
N ARG A 9 -3.56 7.72 10.91
CA ARG A 9 -5.02 7.86 10.97
C ARG A 9 -5.67 7.56 9.61
N THR A 10 -4.99 7.95 8.53
CA THR A 10 -5.41 7.70 7.15
C THR A 10 -4.25 7.18 6.31
N ALA A 11 -4.49 6.15 5.52
CA ALA A 11 -3.46 5.58 4.64
C ALA A 11 -4.04 5.03 3.33
N ALA A 12 -3.16 4.78 2.37
CA ALA A 12 -3.48 4.07 1.14
C ALA A 12 -2.57 2.85 0.96
N TRP A 13 -3.09 1.82 0.30
CA TRP A 13 -2.31 0.63 -0.07
C TRP A 13 -1.71 0.76 -1.46
N VAL A 14 -0.49 0.28 -1.62
CA VAL A 14 0.26 0.23 -2.88
C VAL A 14 0.70 -1.20 -3.15
N TRP A 15 0.26 -1.77 -4.25
CA TRP A 15 0.69 -3.10 -4.70
C TRP A 15 1.93 -3.01 -5.58
N HIS A 16 1.83 -2.22 -6.65
CA HIS A 16 2.87 -2.04 -7.65
C HIS A 16 2.61 -0.72 -8.38
N GLY A 17 2.88 0.38 -7.79
CA GLY A 17 2.62 1.68 -8.39
C GLY A 17 3.72 2.65 -8.07
N GLU A 18 4.09 3.47 -9.05
CA GLU A 18 5.04 4.53 -8.82
C GLU A 18 4.53 5.55 -7.79
N PRO A 19 5.45 6.25 -7.10
CA PRO A 19 5.08 7.29 -6.18
C PRO A 19 4.19 8.33 -6.82
N ARG A 20 3.00 8.49 -6.26
CA ARG A 20 2.00 9.48 -6.69
C ARG A 20 1.74 10.46 -5.56
N SER A 21 1.18 11.61 -5.90
CA SER A 21 0.69 12.52 -4.89
C SER A 21 -0.44 11.88 -4.06
N ILE A 22 -0.19 11.70 -2.77
CA ILE A 22 -1.16 11.21 -1.79
C ILE A 22 -1.49 12.29 -0.76
N PHE A 23 -1.51 13.54 -1.17
CA PHE A 23 -1.89 14.67 -0.33
C PHE A 23 -3.17 14.40 0.45
N GLY A 24 -3.17 14.75 1.73
CA GLY A 24 -4.29 14.56 2.64
C GLY A 24 -4.33 13.19 3.31
N LEU A 25 -3.36 12.29 3.05
CA LEU A 25 -3.19 11.04 3.79
C LEU A 25 -1.92 11.08 4.64
N ASP A 26 -1.95 10.39 5.79
CA ASP A 26 -0.82 10.34 6.72
C ASP A 26 0.27 9.37 6.26
N ALA A 27 -0.12 8.26 5.61
CA ALA A 27 0.81 7.20 5.20
C ALA A 27 0.39 6.44 3.94
N VAL A 28 1.34 5.65 3.44
CA VAL A 28 1.10 4.58 2.46
C VAL A 28 1.65 3.26 2.98
N PHE A 29 0.90 2.20 2.79
CA PHE A 29 1.36 0.82 2.94
C PHE A 29 1.87 0.33 1.59
N VAL A 30 3.19 0.17 1.44
CA VAL A 30 3.82 -0.20 0.16
C VAL A 30 4.28 -1.65 0.19
N ARG A 31 3.83 -2.46 -0.78
CA ARG A 31 4.28 -3.83 -0.92
C ARG A 31 5.77 -3.88 -1.24
N CYS A 32 6.51 -4.60 -0.42
CA CYS A 32 7.95 -4.74 -0.57
C CYS A 32 8.40 -6.20 -0.71
N ALA A 33 7.52 -7.16 -0.38
CA ALA A 33 7.82 -8.57 -0.54
C ALA A 33 6.57 -9.41 -0.77
N SER A 34 6.76 -10.64 -1.23
CA SER A 34 5.75 -11.67 -1.37
C SER A 34 6.36 -13.02 -0.97
N GLY A 35 6.08 -13.47 0.24
CA GLY A 35 6.83 -14.56 0.85
C GLY A 35 8.31 -14.19 0.96
N THR A 36 9.18 -15.04 0.42
CA THR A 36 10.64 -14.84 0.42
C THR A 36 11.16 -13.97 -0.73
N SER A 37 10.28 -13.50 -1.64
CA SER A 37 10.66 -12.78 -2.85
C SER A 37 10.37 -11.28 -2.76
N GLY A 38 11.38 -10.47 -3.08
CA GLY A 38 11.22 -9.03 -3.36
C GLY A 38 10.78 -8.73 -4.79
N THR A 39 10.48 -9.76 -5.59
CA THR A 39 10.13 -9.62 -7.01
C THR A 39 8.89 -10.45 -7.32
N ALA A 40 7.95 -9.89 -8.07
CA ALA A 40 6.78 -10.60 -8.58
C ALA A 40 7.17 -11.60 -9.67
N SER A 41 6.29 -12.56 -9.95
CA SER A 41 6.45 -13.51 -11.07
C SER A 41 6.52 -12.84 -12.44
N SER A 42 5.92 -11.66 -12.58
CA SER A 42 6.01 -10.79 -13.78
C SER A 42 7.35 -10.06 -13.93
N GLY A 43 8.30 -10.26 -13.01
CA GLY A 43 9.57 -9.53 -13.00
C GLY A 43 9.51 -8.16 -12.30
N PHE A 44 8.34 -7.69 -11.84
CA PHE A 44 8.23 -6.43 -11.12
C PHE A 44 8.97 -6.51 -9.78
N SER A 45 9.86 -5.55 -9.51
CA SER A 45 10.62 -5.46 -8.28
C SER A 45 9.84 -4.71 -7.20
N TYR A 46 9.30 -5.42 -6.21
CA TYR A 46 8.69 -4.80 -5.03
C TYR A 46 9.71 -4.01 -4.21
N ALA A 47 10.96 -4.49 -4.15
CA ALA A 47 12.04 -3.84 -3.42
C ALA A 47 12.38 -2.46 -4.03
N ASP A 48 12.44 -2.37 -5.37
CA ASP A 48 12.71 -1.10 -6.04
C ASP A 48 11.52 -0.15 -5.94
N ASN A 49 10.31 -0.67 -6.05
CA ASN A 49 9.09 0.10 -5.81
C ASN A 49 9.05 0.68 -4.40
N PHE A 50 9.34 -0.13 -3.37
CA PHE A 50 9.42 0.35 -2.00
C PHE A 50 10.48 1.46 -1.83
N ARG A 51 11.68 1.29 -2.40
CA ARG A 51 12.72 2.32 -2.39
C ARG A 51 12.27 3.61 -3.07
N ALA A 52 11.57 3.51 -4.21
CA ALA A 52 11.05 4.68 -4.91
C ALA A 52 10.06 5.46 -4.03
N TRP A 53 9.16 4.77 -3.32
CA TRP A 53 8.25 5.39 -2.37
C TRP A 53 8.96 6.01 -1.18
N MET A 54 10.00 5.36 -0.64
CA MET A 54 10.82 5.91 0.46
C MET A 54 11.57 7.19 0.05
N LEU A 55 11.97 7.31 -1.21
CA LEU A 55 12.66 8.49 -1.74
C LEU A 55 11.67 9.61 -2.14
N ALA A 56 10.41 9.28 -2.36
CA ALA A 56 9.39 10.27 -2.66
C ALA A 56 9.14 11.15 -1.43
N ARG A 57 9.07 12.45 -1.64
CA ARG A 57 8.68 13.38 -0.57
C ARG A 57 7.19 13.25 -0.33
N GLY A 58 6.79 12.89 0.88
CA GLY A 58 5.36 12.73 1.20
C GLY A 58 5.11 12.10 2.54
N PRO A 59 3.96 11.44 2.70
CA PRO A 59 3.55 10.77 3.92
C PRO A 59 4.49 9.62 4.31
N ALA A 60 4.32 9.11 5.51
CA ALA A 60 5.07 7.97 6.00
C ALA A 60 4.88 6.74 5.10
N VAL A 61 5.96 6.03 4.82
CA VAL A 61 5.95 4.79 4.04
C VAL A 61 6.08 3.61 5.00
N ILE A 62 5.08 2.73 5.00
CA ILE A 62 5.04 1.53 5.84
C ILE A 62 5.17 0.31 4.93
N PRO A 63 6.18 -0.54 5.13
CA PRO A 63 6.33 -1.75 4.34
C PRO A 63 5.26 -2.78 4.67
N TRP A 64 4.76 -3.46 3.63
CA TRP A 64 3.94 -4.64 3.81
C TRP A 64 4.37 -5.78 2.89
N SER A 65 4.08 -7.02 3.31
CA SER A 65 4.34 -8.22 2.52
C SER A 65 3.15 -9.18 2.55
N TRP A 66 3.01 -9.97 1.48
CA TRP A 66 2.16 -11.16 1.51
C TRP A 66 2.92 -12.33 2.14
N PHE A 67 2.25 -13.05 3.03
CA PHE A 67 2.79 -14.23 3.69
C PHE A 67 1.81 -15.40 3.61
N GLY A 68 2.24 -16.49 3.00
CA GLY A 68 1.44 -17.69 2.81
C GLY A 68 1.29 -18.12 1.35
N PRO A 69 0.63 -19.25 1.08
CA PRO A 69 0.37 -19.73 -0.28
C PRO A 69 -0.39 -18.68 -1.13
N PRO A 70 -0.19 -18.64 -2.45
CA PRO A 70 0.69 -19.52 -3.26
C PRO A 70 2.18 -19.17 -3.23
N HIS A 71 2.57 -18.16 -2.44
CA HIS A 71 3.96 -17.77 -2.23
C HIS A 71 4.61 -18.62 -1.12
N SER A 72 5.67 -18.15 -0.49
CA SER A 72 6.26 -18.88 0.61
C SER A 72 5.43 -18.78 1.88
N ALA A 73 5.22 -19.91 2.55
CA ALA A 73 4.70 -19.99 3.91
C ALA A 73 5.81 -20.23 4.94
N ASP A 74 7.11 -20.16 4.56
CA ASP A 74 8.22 -20.20 5.51
C ASP A 74 8.31 -18.85 6.23
N GLY A 75 8.03 -18.89 7.53
CA GLY A 75 7.94 -17.69 8.36
C GLY A 75 9.29 -17.01 8.57
N VAL A 76 10.35 -17.81 8.79
CA VAL A 76 11.70 -17.28 9.03
C VAL A 76 12.24 -16.58 7.79
N ASP A 77 12.19 -17.24 6.65
CA ASP A 77 12.73 -16.70 5.41
C ASP A 77 11.92 -15.53 4.90
N SER A 78 10.59 -15.55 5.08
CA SER A 78 9.72 -14.42 4.72
C SER A 78 9.96 -13.17 5.58
N ALA A 79 10.21 -13.35 6.88
CA ALA A 79 10.57 -12.26 7.78
C ALA A 79 11.95 -11.68 7.44
N GLU A 80 12.93 -12.53 7.08
CA GLU A 80 14.25 -12.09 6.62
C GLU A 80 14.17 -11.29 5.32
N ALA A 81 13.37 -11.74 4.36
CA ALA A 81 13.17 -11.02 3.11
C ALA A 81 12.59 -9.62 3.37
N LEU A 82 11.54 -9.53 4.20
CA LEU A 82 10.91 -8.27 4.55
C LEU A 82 11.88 -7.32 5.25
N ALA A 83 12.59 -7.78 6.29
CA ALA A 83 13.54 -6.97 7.04
C ALA A 83 14.76 -6.54 6.18
N SER A 84 15.20 -7.37 5.25
CA SER A 84 16.31 -7.05 4.36
C SER A 84 15.96 -5.99 3.31
N ILE A 85 14.70 -5.98 2.84
CA ILE A 85 14.22 -5.00 1.86
C ILE A 85 13.90 -3.68 2.53
N ALA A 86 13.30 -3.71 3.72
CA ALA A 86 12.82 -2.55 4.47
C ALA A 86 13.41 -2.52 5.90
N PRO A 87 14.72 -2.37 6.07
CA PRO A 87 15.33 -2.37 7.41
C PRO A 87 15.00 -1.10 8.19
N GLY A 88 14.98 -1.21 9.52
CA GLY A 88 14.88 -0.07 10.44
C GLY A 88 13.52 0.60 10.49
N GLN A 89 12.46 -0.05 10.01
CA GLN A 89 11.12 0.51 10.08
C GLN A 89 10.51 0.31 11.48
N GLN A 90 9.71 1.27 11.92
CA GLN A 90 9.01 1.19 13.22
C GLN A 90 7.72 0.36 13.15
N VAL A 91 7.16 0.22 11.96
CA VAL A 91 5.91 -0.51 11.71
C VAL A 91 6.09 -1.37 10.48
N TYR A 92 5.67 -2.62 10.59
CA TYR A 92 5.55 -3.56 9.48
C TYR A 92 4.13 -4.09 9.41
N VAL A 93 3.67 -4.41 8.21
CA VAL A 93 2.38 -5.06 7.99
C VAL A 93 2.58 -6.34 7.20
N VAL A 94 1.88 -7.39 7.58
CA VAL A 94 1.86 -8.64 6.85
C VAL A 94 0.41 -9.03 6.50
N GLU A 95 0.17 -9.31 5.24
CA GLU A 95 -1.09 -9.91 4.80
C GLU A 95 -0.95 -11.43 4.88
N VAL A 96 -1.69 -12.05 5.81
CA VAL A 96 -1.63 -13.49 6.04
C VAL A 96 -2.65 -14.19 5.14
N GLY A 97 -2.13 -14.99 4.22
CA GLY A 97 -2.95 -15.71 3.23
C GLY A 97 -3.53 -17.04 3.75
N PRO A 98 -4.53 -17.58 3.04
CA PRO A 98 -5.10 -18.89 3.30
C PRO A 98 -4.06 -20.01 3.29
N GLY A 99 -4.23 -20.98 4.18
CA GLY A 99 -3.35 -22.16 4.27
C GLY A 99 -1.97 -21.88 4.89
N THR A 100 -1.76 -20.69 5.47
CA THR A 100 -0.55 -20.40 6.24
C THR A 100 -0.56 -21.20 7.54
N PRO A 101 0.47 -22.03 7.86
CA PRO A 101 0.51 -22.77 9.11
C PRO A 101 0.68 -21.86 10.32
N ALA A 102 0.02 -22.19 11.43
CA ALA A 102 0.04 -21.38 12.66
C ALA A 102 1.44 -21.21 13.27
N ASP A 103 2.25 -22.27 13.25
CA ASP A 103 3.64 -22.24 13.72
C ASP A 103 4.53 -21.33 12.85
N GLN A 104 4.23 -21.22 11.57
CA GLN A 104 4.95 -20.33 10.66
C GLN A 104 4.59 -18.85 10.88
N VAL A 105 3.36 -18.55 11.30
CA VAL A 105 2.97 -17.19 11.74
C VAL A 105 3.79 -16.78 12.97
N ALA A 106 3.88 -17.65 13.96
CA ALA A 106 4.69 -17.40 15.15
C ALA A 106 6.18 -17.27 14.82
N ALA A 107 6.71 -18.10 13.92
CA ALA A 107 8.10 -18.06 13.47
C ALA A 107 8.42 -16.74 12.73
N PHE A 108 7.51 -16.28 11.86
CA PHE A 108 7.62 -15.00 11.17
C PHE A 108 7.73 -13.83 12.17
N ALA A 109 6.78 -13.74 13.10
CA ALA A 109 6.77 -12.64 14.07
C ALA A 109 8.00 -12.66 14.98
N ALA A 110 8.41 -13.84 15.46
CA ALA A 110 9.60 -14.00 16.29
C ALA A 110 10.88 -13.57 15.54
N ARG A 111 11.02 -14.00 14.27
CA ARG A 111 12.19 -13.66 13.46
C ARG A 111 12.23 -12.18 13.12
N LEU A 112 11.09 -11.58 12.72
CA LEU A 112 11.04 -10.15 12.42
C LEU A 112 11.39 -9.31 13.65
N ARG A 113 10.87 -9.64 14.84
CA ARG A 113 11.25 -8.96 16.10
C ARG A 113 12.72 -9.13 16.48
N GLN A 114 13.33 -10.26 16.14
CA GLN A 114 14.76 -10.46 16.34
C GLN A 114 15.61 -9.53 15.47
N ARG A 115 15.16 -9.27 14.23
CA ARG A 115 15.82 -8.37 13.28
C ARG A 115 15.51 -6.90 13.57
N GLU A 116 14.29 -6.61 13.95
CA GLU A 116 13.74 -5.26 14.17
C GLU A 116 13.08 -5.18 15.56
N PRO A 117 13.87 -5.08 16.65
CA PRO A 117 13.38 -5.30 18.02
C PRO A 117 12.36 -4.27 18.51
N ILE A 118 12.34 -3.08 17.91
CA ILE A 118 11.43 -1.98 18.30
C ILE A 118 10.22 -1.85 17.39
N ALA A 119 10.12 -2.68 16.36
CA ALA A 119 9.04 -2.59 15.39
C ALA A 119 7.73 -3.16 15.94
N ALA A 120 6.62 -2.48 15.64
CA ALA A 120 5.29 -3.03 15.76
C ALA A 120 4.93 -3.79 14.47
N ILE A 121 4.29 -4.94 14.61
CA ILE A 121 3.92 -5.80 13.50
C ILE A 121 2.40 -5.93 13.45
N GLY A 122 1.78 -5.48 12.36
CA GLY A 122 0.36 -5.67 12.11
C GLY A 122 0.09 -6.80 11.14
N PHE A 123 -1.09 -7.39 11.24
CA PHE A 123 -1.55 -8.36 10.25
C PHE A 123 -2.84 -7.90 9.57
N SER A 124 -2.91 -8.14 8.28
CA SER A 124 -4.10 -7.88 7.46
C SER A 124 -4.69 -9.20 6.99
N THR A 125 -6.01 -9.35 7.11
CA THR A 125 -6.76 -10.53 6.69
C THR A 125 -8.26 -10.23 6.68
N TRP A 126 -9.11 -11.27 6.53
CA TRP A 126 -10.57 -11.16 6.65
C TRP A 126 -10.99 -10.43 7.92
N PRO A 127 -12.14 -9.73 7.92
CA PRO A 127 -12.48 -8.85 9.03
C PRO A 127 -12.89 -9.58 10.31
N THR A 128 -13.38 -10.81 10.20
CA THR A 128 -13.81 -11.61 11.36
C THR A 128 -13.05 -12.91 11.45
N ARG A 129 -12.96 -13.44 12.68
CA ARG A 129 -12.40 -14.75 12.94
C ARG A 129 -13.06 -15.85 12.11
N ALA A 130 -14.40 -15.85 12.08
CA ALA A 130 -15.16 -16.89 11.36
C ALA A 130 -14.84 -16.89 9.86
N GLU A 131 -14.76 -15.72 9.21
CA GLU A 131 -14.40 -15.61 7.80
C GLU A 131 -12.95 -16.00 7.53
N ALA A 132 -12.02 -15.59 8.40
CA ALA A 132 -10.61 -15.91 8.28
C ALA A 132 -10.36 -17.42 8.44
N GLU A 133 -10.93 -18.06 9.46
CA GLU A 133 -10.82 -19.50 9.68
C GLU A 133 -11.49 -20.31 8.55
N GLN A 134 -12.64 -19.86 8.05
CA GLN A 134 -13.28 -20.47 6.87
C GLN A 134 -12.39 -20.38 5.63
N ALA A 135 -11.65 -19.29 5.48
CA ALA A 135 -10.67 -19.11 4.40
C ALA A 135 -9.37 -19.90 4.65
N GLY A 136 -9.17 -20.49 5.82
CA GLY A 136 -7.96 -21.23 6.18
C GLY A 136 -6.81 -20.37 6.72
N VAL A 137 -7.11 -19.18 7.26
CA VAL A 137 -6.15 -18.34 7.96
C VAL A 137 -6.12 -18.74 9.45
N PRO A 138 -4.94 -18.93 10.06
CA PRO A 138 -4.80 -19.34 11.46
C PRO A 138 -5.01 -18.11 12.39
N TRP A 139 -6.26 -17.73 12.62
CA TRP A 139 -6.64 -16.51 13.30
C TRP A 139 -5.99 -16.33 14.68
N ASP A 140 -6.10 -17.35 15.54
CA ASP A 140 -5.54 -17.28 16.90
C ASP A 140 -4.03 -17.04 16.88
N ALA A 141 -3.31 -17.71 15.98
CA ALA A 141 -1.88 -17.49 15.82
C ALA A 141 -1.55 -16.06 15.35
N CYS A 142 -2.39 -15.48 14.51
CA CYS A 142 -2.23 -14.08 14.09
C CYS A 142 -2.48 -13.11 15.26
N VAL A 143 -3.57 -13.30 15.99
CA VAL A 143 -3.88 -12.46 17.15
C VAL A 143 -2.81 -12.57 18.22
N ASP A 144 -2.27 -13.76 18.48
CA ASP A 144 -1.22 -13.96 19.49
C ASP A 144 0.13 -13.36 19.05
N ALA A 145 0.48 -13.51 17.77
CA ALA A 145 1.81 -13.18 17.28
C ALA A 145 2.00 -11.69 16.96
N PHE A 146 0.96 -10.98 16.54
CA PHE A 146 1.06 -9.60 16.04
C PHE A 146 0.52 -8.56 17.02
N ASP A 147 0.89 -7.30 16.84
CA ASP A 147 0.62 -6.21 17.79
C ASP A 147 -0.69 -5.49 17.49
N PHE A 148 -1.14 -5.45 16.24
CA PHE A 148 -2.39 -4.81 15.80
C PHE A 148 -2.98 -5.51 14.58
N GLY A 149 -4.27 -5.28 14.32
CA GLY A 149 -4.99 -5.87 13.19
C GLY A 149 -5.40 -4.85 12.14
N LEU A 150 -5.40 -5.29 10.87
CA LEU A 150 -5.93 -4.54 9.73
C LEU A 150 -7.04 -5.36 9.05
N PRO A 151 -8.24 -5.42 9.66
CA PRO A 151 -9.36 -6.15 9.09
C PRO A 151 -9.77 -5.56 7.73
N GLN A 152 -9.89 -6.43 6.72
CA GLN A 152 -10.26 -6.06 5.36
C GLN A 152 -11.78 -6.05 5.20
N VAL A 153 -12.39 -4.87 5.22
CA VAL A 153 -13.84 -4.68 5.05
C VAL A 153 -14.14 -4.38 3.60
N CYS A 154 -14.40 -5.44 2.82
CA CYS A 154 -14.52 -5.40 1.36
C CYS A 154 -15.96 -5.32 0.86
N THR A 155 -16.95 -5.68 1.69
CA THR A 155 -18.35 -5.83 1.25
C THR A 155 -19.32 -5.09 2.16
N PRO A 156 -20.55 -4.76 1.66
CA PRO A 156 -21.59 -4.18 2.49
C PRO A 156 -21.96 -5.04 3.71
N ALA A 157 -21.91 -6.37 3.59
CA ALA A 157 -22.17 -7.27 4.71
C ALA A 157 -21.10 -7.16 5.80
N GLN A 158 -19.82 -7.12 5.42
CA GLN A 158 -18.69 -6.93 6.34
C GLN A 158 -18.73 -5.55 6.99
N ARG A 159 -19.10 -4.50 6.25
CA ARG A 159 -19.32 -3.18 6.82
C ARG A 159 -20.39 -3.20 7.92
N GLN A 160 -21.52 -3.88 7.71
CA GLN A 160 -22.56 -4.01 8.73
C GLN A 160 -22.06 -4.74 9.99
N LEU A 161 -21.12 -5.67 9.86
CA LEU A 161 -20.49 -6.32 11.02
C LEU A 161 -19.55 -5.37 11.79
N LEU A 162 -18.87 -4.48 11.09
CA LEU A 162 -17.97 -3.50 11.71
C LEU A 162 -18.72 -2.43 12.51
N VAL A 163 -19.79 -1.86 11.93
CA VAL A 163 -20.49 -0.68 12.48
C VAL A 163 -21.47 -1.01 13.62
N ARG A 164 -21.60 -2.27 14.02
CA ARG A 164 -22.47 -2.68 15.13
C ARG A 164 -21.80 -2.40 16.48
N ASP A 165 -22.60 -2.10 17.51
CA ASP A 165 -22.14 -1.91 18.89
C ASP A 165 -21.40 -3.15 19.44
N ASP A 166 -21.85 -4.35 19.05
CA ASP A 166 -21.25 -5.64 19.39
C ASP A 166 -20.36 -6.21 18.26
N SER A 167 -19.65 -5.34 17.54
CA SER A 167 -18.88 -5.70 16.35
C SER A 167 -18.00 -6.92 16.55
N PRO A 168 -18.22 -8.02 15.81
CA PRO A 168 -17.34 -9.19 15.88
C PRO A 168 -15.93 -8.85 15.36
N VAL A 169 -15.80 -7.88 14.45
CA VAL A 169 -14.50 -7.40 13.96
C VAL A 169 -13.65 -6.85 15.10
N VAL A 170 -14.26 -6.13 16.04
CA VAL A 170 -13.57 -5.56 17.20
C VAL A 170 -13.33 -6.62 18.28
N VAL A 171 -14.36 -7.41 18.58
CA VAL A 171 -14.29 -8.47 19.62
C VAL A 171 -13.22 -9.51 19.28
N ASP A 172 -13.18 -9.95 18.03
CA ASP A 172 -12.23 -10.98 17.58
C ASP A 172 -10.76 -10.52 17.65
N MET A 173 -10.50 -9.20 17.66
CA MET A 173 -9.14 -8.65 17.81
C MET A 173 -8.61 -8.65 19.25
N ALA A 174 -9.37 -9.15 20.22
CA ALA A 174 -8.94 -9.32 21.61
C ALA A 174 -8.35 -8.06 22.27
N GLY A 175 -8.90 -6.88 21.95
CA GLY A 175 -8.46 -5.59 22.49
C GLY A 175 -7.22 -5.00 21.85
N LYS A 176 -6.69 -5.58 20.78
CA LYS A 176 -5.58 -5.00 20.02
C LYS A 176 -6.05 -3.77 19.23
N PRO A 177 -5.15 -2.81 18.96
CA PRO A 177 -5.45 -1.70 18.05
C PRO A 177 -5.91 -2.20 16.68
N ILE A 178 -6.90 -1.53 16.11
CA ILE A 178 -7.47 -1.87 14.80
C ILE A 178 -7.27 -0.71 13.86
N HIS A 179 -6.76 -1.00 12.67
CA HIS A 179 -6.70 -0.07 11.55
C HIS A 179 -7.51 -0.65 10.39
N VAL A 180 -8.67 -0.10 10.11
CA VAL A 180 -9.64 -0.69 9.16
C VAL A 180 -9.16 -0.54 7.72
N ALA A 181 -9.06 -1.63 6.98
CA ALA A 181 -8.78 -1.60 5.55
C ALA A 181 -10.09 -1.66 4.74
N VAL A 182 -10.37 -0.63 3.95
CA VAL A 182 -11.60 -0.50 3.15
C VAL A 182 -11.32 -0.61 1.66
N PHE A 183 -12.33 -1.00 0.89
CA PHE A 183 -12.24 -1.25 -0.55
C PHE A 183 -13.27 -0.39 -1.31
N PRO A 184 -12.91 0.84 -1.70
CA PRO A 184 -13.84 1.79 -2.30
C PRO A 184 -14.54 1.31 -3.57
N ASP A 185 -13.89 0.47 -4.38
CA ASP A 185 -14.46 -0.06 -5.60
C ASP A 185 -15.41 -1.25 -5.35
N ALA A 186 -15.33 -1.88 -4.17
CA ALA A 186 -16.14 -3.04 -3.82
C ALA A 186 -17.36 -2.71 -2.93
N ASP A 187 -17.26 -1.67 -2.09
CA ASP A 187 -18.37 -1.19 -1.26
C ASP A 187 -18.63 0.31 -1.52
N PRO A 188 -19.75 0.70 -2.14
CA PRO A 188 -20.06 2.11 -2.41
C PRO A 188 -20.22 2.96 -1.13
N ASN A 189 -20.44 2.33 0.02
CA ASN A 189 -20.56 3.00 1.33
C ASN A 189 -19.31 2.81 2.21
N TRP A 190 -18.18 2.48 1.63
CA TRP A 190 -16.90 2.26 2.32
C TRP A 190 -16.52 3.39 3.30
N ALA A 191 -16.94 4.63 3.03
CA ALA A 191 -16.66 5.79 3.86
C ALA A 191 -17.23 5.68 5.28
N GLU A 192 -18.30 4.89 5.48
CA GLU A 192 -18.85 4.59 6.81
C GLU A 192 -17.86 3.72 7.61
N SER A 193 -17.32 2.65 7.02
CA SER A 193 -16.27 1.82 7.64
C SER A 193 -14.99 2.63 7.94
N ALA A 194 -14.58 3.49 7.00
CA ALA A 194 -13.42 4.35 7.20
C ALA A 194 -13.63 5.31 8.37
N ARG A 195 -14.83 5.90 8.51
CA ARG A 195 -15.17 6.77 9.64
C ARG A 195 -15.08 6.03 10.97
N VAL A 196 -15.66 4.83 11.07
CA VAL A 196 -15.54 3.99 12.28
C VAL A 196 -14.07 3.73 12.60
N GLY A 197 -13.25 3.37 11.61
CA GLY A 197 -11.81 3.17 11.80
C GLY A 197 -11.09 4.42 12.32
N ILE A 198 -11.44 5.61 11.79
CA ILE A 198 -10.82 6.88 12.14
C ILE A 198 -11.28 7.41 13.51
N ASP A 199 -12.56 7.30 13.81
CA ASP A 199 -13.16 7.92 14.99
C ASP A 199 -13.07 7.03 16.23
N ASP A 200 -13.24 5.70 16.07
CA ASP A 200 -13.37 4.77 17.18
C ASP A 200 -12.13 3.85 17.35
N HIS A 201 -11.23 3.83 16.36
CA HIS A 201 -10.07 2.93 16.32
C HIS A 201 -8.77 3.65 15.97
N ALA A 202 -7.74 2.88 15.58
CA ALA A 202 -6.43 3.43 15.30
C ALA A 202 -6.33 4.17 13.96
N GLY A 203 -7.27 3.94 13.03
CA GLY A 203 -7.31 4.60 11.74
C GLY A 203 -7.99 3.78 10.65
N ALA A 204 -7.95 4.31 9.42
CA ALA A 204 -8.45 3.63 8.25
C ALA A 204 -7.52 3.79 7.04
N SER A 205 -7.48 2.76 6.20
CA SER A 205 -6.76 2.77 4.93
C SER A 205 -7.62 2.27 3.79
N ALA A 206 -7.37 2.76 2.58
CA ALA A 206 -8.13 2.35 1.41
C ALA A 206 -7.24 1.60 0.39
N PHE A 207 -7.81 0.58 -0.21
CA PHE A 207 -7.19 -0.32 -1.18
C PHE A 207 -7.66 0.04 -2.59
N SER A 208 -6.86 0.34 -3.58
CA SER A 208 -5.44 0.65 -3.58
C SER A 208 -5.18 1.86 -4.49
N VAL A 209 -3.97 2.42 -4.49
CA VAL A 209 -3.63 3.59 -5.33
C VAL A 209 -3.71 3.30 -6.82
N GLU A 210 -3.62 2.03 -7.23
CA GLU A 210 -3.71 1.59 -8.61
C GLU A 210 -5.13 1.64 -9.18
N GLN A 211 -6.14 1.75 -8.32
CA GLN A 211 -7.54 1.79 -8.75
C GLN A 211 -7.87 3.09 -9.48
N SER A 212 -8.75 3.01 -10.47
CA SER A 212 -9.20 4.17 -11.26
C SER A 212 -9.91 5.24 -10.41
N SER A 213 -10.55 4.83 -9.33
CA SER A 213 -11.24 5.70 -8.37
C SER A 213 -10.32 6.41 -7.37
N PHE A 214 -8.99 6.14 -7.39
CA PHE A 214 -8.02 6.64 -6.40
C PHE A 214 -8.15 8.14 -6.10
N ALA A 215 -8.20 8.98 -7.12
CA ALA A 215 -8.27 10.44 -6.93
C ALA A 215 -9.54 10.87 -6.18
N THR A 216 -10.64 10.13 -6.37
CA THR A 216 -11.93 10.41 -5.71
C THR A 216 -11.90 9.96 -4.26
N TRP A 217 -11.65 8.68 -4.00
CA TRP A 217 -11.69 8.17 -2.63
C TRP A 217 -10.56 8.72 -1.74
N ARG A 218 -9.40 9.05 -2.32
CA ARG A 218 -8.32 9.73 -1.59
C ARG A 218 -8.79 11.04 -0.97
N ARG A 219 -9.48 11.89 -1.75
CA ARG A 219 -10.04 13.15 -1.23
C ARG A 219 -11.07 12.92 -0.13
N GLN A 220 -11.93 11.92 -0.31
CA GLN A 220 -12.94 11.56 0.70
C GLN A 220 -12.28 11.04 1.99
N LEU A 221 -11.30 10.14 1.88
CA LEU A 221 -10.59 9.61 3.04
C LEU A 221 -9.79 10.71 3.76
N GLY A 222 -9.11 11.59 3.02
CA GLY A 222 -8.43 12.76 3.57
C GLY A 222 -9.38 13.67 4.35
N ALA A 223 -10.53 14.00 3.77
CA ALA A 223 -11.54 14.83 4.43
C ALA A 223 -12.09 14.20 5.72
N LEU A 224 -12.21 12.86 5.79
CA LEU A 224 -12.56 12.17 7.04
C LEU A 224 -11.45 12.30 8.10
N GLY A 225 -10.20 12.45 7.69
CA GLY A 225 -9.04 12.63 8.57
C GLY A 225 -8.86 14.07 9.07
N GLU A 226 -9.41 15.07 8.39
CA GLU A 226 -9.18 16.51 8.62
C GLU A 226 -9.74 17.07 9.95
N GLY A 227 -10.39 16.29 10.79
CA GLY A 227 -10.77 16.71 12.15
C GLY A 227 -9.57 16.96 13.09
N ARG A 228 -8.33 17.02 12.60
CA ARG A 228 -7.08 17.27 13.34
C ARG A 228 -6.69 18.75 13.34
N PRO A 229 -6.11 19.26 14.46
CA PRO A 229 -5.27 20.44 14.38
C PRO A 229 -4.12 20.17 13.41
N GLU A 230 -3.85 21.09 12.49
CA GLU A 230 -2.78 21.07 11.50
C GLU A 230 -1.46 20.56 12.10
N LEU A 231 -0.94 19.48 11.54
CA LEU A 231 0.46 19.14 11.79
C LEU A 231 1.32 20.30 11.27
N PRO A 232 2.38 20.69 12.00
CA PRO A 232 3.27 21.74 11.52
C PRO A 232 3.74 21.39 10.10
N PRO A 233 3.79 22.39 9.19
CA PRO A 233 4.22 22.14 7.83
C PRO A 233 5.60 21.47 7.82
N PRO A 234 5.85 20.53 6.92
CA PRO A 234 7.17 19.92 6.78
C PRO A 234 8.22 21.03 6.61
N PRO A 235 9.42 20.87 7.17
CA PRO A 235 10.49 21.87 7.02
C PRO A 235 10.68 22.20 5.54
N ALA A 236 10.80 23.49 5.23
CA ALA A 236 10.98 23.96 3.87
C ALA A 236 12.11 23.17 3.19
N PRO A 237 11.95 22.73 1.94
CA PRO A 237 13.02 22.06 1.22
C PRO A 237 14.25 22.95 1.20
N PRO A 238 15.46 22.39 1.29
CA PRO A 238 16.68 23.16 1.09
C PRO A 238 16.59 23.84 -0.29
N PRO A 239 17.11 25.07 -0.41
CA PRO A 239 17.08 25.79 -1.70
C PRO A 239 17.69 24.90 -2.79
N ASP A 240 17.03 24.85 -3.95
CA ASP A 240 17.53 24.10 -5.09
C ASP A 240 18.97 24.54 -5.39
N PRO A 241 19.91 23.61 -5.64
CA PRO A 241 21.23 23.98 -6.11
C PRO A 241 21.09 24.78 -7.39
N GLU A 242 21.80 25.90 -7.46
CA GLU A 242 21.76 26.76 -8.66
C GLU A 242 21.97 25.90 -9.93
N PRO A 243 21.19 26.15 -10.99
CA PRO A 243 21.28 25.35 -12.20
C PRO A 243 22.68 25.54 -12.83
N VAL A 244 23.47 24.47 -12.80
CA VAL A 244 24.72 24.40 -13.55
C VAL A 244 24.36 24.38 -15.03
N LEU A 245 24.54 25.50 -15.72
CA LEU A 245 24.38 25.60 -17.15
C LEU A 245 25.35 24.64 -17.86
N ARG A 246 24.83 23.48 -18.24
CA ARG A 246 25.58 22.57 -19.14
C ARG A 246 25.35 23.04 -20.59
N PRO A 247 26.39 23.07 -21.44
CA PRO A 247 26.20 23.33 -22.86
C PRO A 247 25.31 22.26 -23.50
N PRO A 248 24.49 22.60 -24.51
CA PRO A 248 23.59 21.61 -25.13
C PRO A 248 24.41 20.49 -25.77
N VAL A 249 24.20 19.29 -25.24
CA VAL A 249 24.67 18.06 -25.90
C VAL A 249 23.66 17.76 -27.00
N ALA A 250 24.13 17.64 -28.23
CA ALA A 250 23.30 17.22 -29.36
C ALA A 250 22.71 15.82 -29.03
N ALA A 251 21.37 15.74 -29.01
CA ALA A 251 20.67 14.49 -28.77
C ALA A 251 20.97 13.49 -29.91
N PRO A 252 21.35 12.25 -29.60
CA PRO A 252 21.38 11.18 -30.61
C PRO A 252 19.95 10.92 -31.08
N GLN A 253 19.75 10.87 -32.40
CA GLN A 253 18.51 10.37 -32.99
C GLN A 253 18.43 8.86 -32.73
N GLU A 254 17.75 8.45 -31.66
CA GLU A 254 17.45 7.04 -31.42
C GLU A 254 16.35 6.59 -32.40
N THR A 255 16.68 5.63 -33.24
CA THR A 255 15.71 4.87 -34.01
C THR A 255 14.90 4.02 -33.06
N LEU A 256 13.60 4.30 -32.94
CA LEU A 256 12.68 3.54 -32.11
C LEU A 256 12.67 2.06 -32.54
N THR A 257 13.15 1.20 -31.67
CA THR A 257 13.04 -0.25 -31.86
C THR A 257 11.59 -0.66 -31.56
N PRO A 258 10.93 -1.48 -32.39
CA PRO A 258 9.57 -1.93 -32.11
C PRO A 258 9.50 -2.62 -30.75
N VAL A 259 8.55 -2.18 -29.90
CA VAL A 259 8.26 -2.85 -28.63
C VAL A 259 7.51 -4.13 -28.93
N HIS A 260 8.05 -5.28 -28.54
CA HIS A 260 7.39 -6.56 -28.69
C HIS A 260 6.71 -6.90 -27.36
N PHE A 261 5.41 -7.16 -27.41
CA PHE A 261 4.62 -7.60 -26.25
C PHE A 261 4.44 -9.10 -26.35
N ASP A 262 4.93 -9.82 -25.35
CA ASP A 262 4.88 -11.27 -25.31
C ASP A 262 3.53 -11.80 -24.78
N GLU A 263 2.74 -10.96 -24.08
CA GLU A 263 1.44 -11.33 -23.56
C GLU A 263 0.34 -10.25 -23.79
N PRO A 264 -0.92 -10.65 -24.05
CA PRO A 264 -2.04 -9.70 -24.21
C PRO A 264 -2.29 -8.80 -23.00
N GLY A 265 -1.87 -9.24 -21.79
CA GLY A 265 -2.00 -8.47 -20.55
C GLY A 265 -1.09 -7.26 -20.47
N GLU A 266 0.09 -7.32 -21.07
CA GLU A 266 1.06 -6.21 -21.06
C GLU A 266 0.55 -5.03 -21.89
N LEU A 267 -0.04 -5.32 -23.05
CA LEU A 267 -0.66 -4.28 -23.89
C LEU A 267 -1.82 -3.59 -23.18
N ALA A 268 -2.66 -4.36 -22.47
CA ALA A 268 -3.77 -3.81 -21.72
C ALA A 268 -3.28 -2.93 -20.54
N LEU A 269 -2.21 -3.32 -19.87
CA LEU A 269 -1.60 -2.55 -18.79
C LEU A 269 -1.03 -1.22 -19.30
N LEU A 270 -0.32 -1.26 -20.44
CA LEU A 270 0.21 -0.07 -21.08
C LEU A 270 -0.90 0.89 -21.56
N ALA A 271 -1.95 0.35 -22.17
CA ALA A 271 -3.11 1.14 -22.60
C ALA A 271 -3.79 1.84 -21.41
N ASN A 272 -3.95 1.14 -20.27
CA ASN A 272 -4.50 1.71 -19.06
C ASN A 272 -3.61 2.82 -18.46
N ARG A 273 -2.28 2.69 -18.53
CA ARG A 273 -1.34 3.73 -18.10
C ARG A 273 -1.44 4.98 -18.97
N ILE A 274 -1.47 4.83 -20.28
CA ILE A 274 -1.65 5.94 -21.22
C ILE A 274 -2.99 6.65 -20.95
N LEU A 275 -4.09 5.90 -20.80
CA LEU A 275 -5.39 6.47 -20.48
C LEU A 275 -5.39 7.21 -19.14
N ALA A 276 -4.69 6.70 -18.12
CA ALA A 276 -4.60 7.35 -16.83
C ALA A 276 -3.85 8.68 -16.89
N VAL A 277 -2.77 8.77 -17.68
CA VAL A 277 -2.03 10.02 -17.91
C VAL A 277 -2.89 11.05 -18.64
N ILE A 278 -3.59 10.64 -19.70
CA ILE A 278 -4.52 11.50 -20.45
C ILE A 278 -5.63 12.01 -19.52
N GLN A 279 -6.26 11.14 -18.76
CA GLN A 279 -7.34 11.49 -17.85
C GLN A 279 -6.87 12.46 -16.75
N ALA A 280 -5.70 12.23 -16.17
CA ALA A 280 -5.13 13.12 -15.14
C ALA A 280 -4.88 14.54 -15.68
N ARG A 281 -4.48 14.68 -16.95
CA ARG A 281 -4.32 15.98 -17.60
C ARG A 281 -5.65 16.66 -17.87
N LEU A 282 -6.65 15.92 -18.35
CA LEU A 282 -8.00 16.44 -18.60
C LEU A 282 -8.68 16.91 -17.31
N ASP A 283 -8.55 16.16 -16.23
CA ASP A 283 -9.12 16.47 -14.92
C ASP A 283 -8.50 17.74 -14.28
N ASN A 284 -7.27 18.06 -14.64
CA ASN A 284 -6.61 19.31 -14.22
C ASN A 284 -6.97 20.54 -15.09
N GLY A 285 -7.97 20.41 -15.97
CA GLY A 285 -8.43 21.50 -16.84
C GLY A 285 -7.47 21.81 -17.99
N GLY A 286 -6.48 20.95 -18.24
CA GLY A 286 -5.56 21.05 -19.36
C GLY A 286 -6.23 20.59 -20.66
N ARG A 287 -5.96 21.30 -21.77
CA ARG A 287 -6.17 20.76 -23.11
C ARG A 287 -4.84 20.17 -23.57
N LEU A 288 -4.84 18.90 -23.92
CA LEU A 288 -3.71 18.28 -24.58
C LEU A 288 -3.76 18.66 -26.05
N THR A 289 -2.69 19.22 -26.58
CA THR A 289 -2.46 19.28 -28.02
C THR A 289 -2.00 17.90 -28.50
N ASP A 290 -2.13 17.63 -29.81
CA ASP A 290 -1.70 16.36 -30.40
C ASP A 290 -0.22 16.06 -30.12
N ASP A 291 0.64 17.11 -30.16
CA ASP A 291 2.08 16.97 -29.87
C ASP A 291 2.36 16.66 -28.41
N GLU A 292 1.62 17.26 -27.46
CA GLU A 292 1.74 16.94 -26.04
C GLU A 292 1.27 15.52 -25.74
N LEU A 293 0.19 15.07 -26.39
CA LEU A 293 -0.31 13.71 -26.26
C LEU A 293 0.72 12.69 -26.77
N VAL A 294 1.33 12.95 -27.93
CA VAL A 294 2.40 12.09 -28.48
C VAL A 294 3.58 12.03 -27.52
N THR A 295 4.01 13.16 -26.97
CA THR A 295 5.12 13.22 -26.02
C THR A 295 4.83 12.41 -24.75
N GLU A 296 3.64 12.52 -24.16
CA GLU A 296 3.25 11.77 -22.97
C GLU A 296 3.19 10.25 -23.25
N ILE A 297 2.71 9.86 -24.44
CA ILE A 297 2.71 8.45 -24.87
C ILE A 297 4.14 7.94 -25.05
N GLU A 298 5.03 8.70 -25.67
CA GLU A 298 6.43 8.35 -25.85
C GLU A 298 7.16 8.22 -24.52
N ASP A 299 6.88 9.06 -23.54
CA ASP A 299 7.45 8.99 -22.19
C ASP A 299 6.98 7.71 -21.46
N VAL A 300 5.68 7.40 -21.51
CA VAL A 300 5.15 6.15 -20.96
C VAL A 300 5.76 4.91 -21.64
N LEU A 301 5.98 4.96 -22.95
CA LEU A 301 6.62 3.88 -23.71
C LEU A 301 8.11 3.75 -23.38
N ARG A 302 8.79 4.86 -23.10
CA ARG A 302 10.22 4.87 -22.72
C ARG A 302 10.42 4.28 -21.32
N ASP A 303 9.54 4.60 -20.39
CA ASP A 303 9.61 4.11 -19.01
C ASP A 303 9.23 2.63 -18.84
N ASN A 304 8.69 2.00 -19.88
CA ASN A 304 8.36 0.57 -19.91
C ASN A 304 9.37 -0.29 -20.74
N ARG A 305 10.53 0.24 -21.09
CA ARG A 305 11.66 -0.50 -21.66
C ARG A 305 12.67 -0.83 -20.57
#